data_d7a13f221948267294e7de76119fd2dd
#
_entry.id   d7a13f221948267294e7de76119fd2dd
#
_cell.length_a   1.000
_cell.length_b   1.000
_cell.length_c   1.000
_cell.angle_alpha   90.00
_cell.angle_beta   90.00
_cell.angle_gamma   90.00
#
_symmetry.space_group_name_H-M   'P 1'
#
loop_
_entity.id
_entity.type
_entity.pdbx_description
1 polymer ?
#
loop_
_entity_poly.entity_id
_entity_poly.type
_entity_poly.pdbx_seq_one_letter_code
_entity_poly.pdbx_strand_id
1 'polypeptide(L)'
;MLKSERKILIDDNPFVDVAAYLFLEDIADKQGASGMNNYLVSLATSLAKSMPEEEYDNWEEFVESLQKGESIISAFETVVMATPHCVVTTECPFQKGWEEYTKRIGSFSKIHSDVAEYYNATVKPGAVDSQCIIHQTFRNAASERIKVQGKPVKYAQIAAVSPGGNKKVAPEEWMPILLEKAGISHTMLNMIMRNNACLWLLYQ
;
A
#
# COMPACT_ATOMS: atom_id res chain seq x y z
N MET A 1 12.95 -22.36 -0.98
CA MET A 1 13.55 -22.32 0.36
C MET A 1 13.74 -20.92 0.94
N LEU A 2 13.71 -19.84 0.14
CA LEU A 2 13.86 -18.46 0.64
C LEU A 2 12.57 -17.78 1.14
N LYS A 3 11.38 -18.34 0.87
CA LYS A 3 10.07 -17.72 1.18
C LYS A 3 9.66 -17.80 2.66
N SER A 4 10.06 -18.85 3.38
CA SER A 4 9.69 -19.01 4.81
C SER A 4 10.57 -18.16 5.74
N GLU A 5 11.82 -17.93 5.39
CA GLU A 5 12.74 -17.15 6.21
C GLU A 5 12.49 -15.63 6.15
N ARG A 6 11.97 -15.10 5.02
CA ARG A 6 11.60 -13.68 4.91
C ARG A 6 10.38 -13.32 5.74
N LYS A 7 9.41 -14.22 5.86
CA LYS A 7 8.21 -13.99 6.66
C LYS A 7 8.52 -13.87 8.16
N ILE A 8 9.50 -14.63 8.63
CA ILE A 8 9.91 -14.65 10.05
C ILE A 8 10.60 -13.34 10.47
N LEU A 9 11.36 -12.70 9.58
CA LEU A 9 12.11 -11.47 9.89
C LEU A 9 11.23 -10.20 9.99
N ILE A 10 10.06 -10.22 9.39
CA ILE A 10 9.13 -9.06 9.38
C ILE A 10 8.08 -9.19 10.49
N ASP A 11 7.66 -10.39 10.85
CA ASP A 11 6.51 -10.61 11.74
C ASP A 11 6.82 -10.51 13.25
N ASP A 12 8.08 -10.55 13.70
CA ASP A 12 8.37 -10.77 15.12
C ASP A 12 9.25 -9.70 15.83
N ASN A 13 9.54 -8.56 15.21
CA ASN A 13 10.35 -7.54 15.88
C ASN A 13 9.69 -6.16 15.95
N PRO A 14 8.81 -5.92 16.93
CA PRO A 14 8.14 -4.61 17.10
C PRO A 14 9.11 -3.45 17.33
N PHE A 15 10.37 -3.73 17.70
CA PHE A 15 11.41 -2.70 17.84
C PHE A 15 11.78 -2.07 16.48
N VAL A 16 11.88 -2.86 15.43
CA VAL A 16 12.24 -2.37 14.09
C VAL A 16 11.15 -1.43 13.57
N ASP A 17 9.88 -1.78 13.80
CA ASP A 17 8.75 -0.97 13.35
C ASP A 17 8.68 0.36 14.10
N VAL A 18 8.83 0.33 15.42
CA VAL A 18 8.86 1.56 16.23
C VAL A 18 10.05 2.45 15.85
N ALA A 19 11.23 1.86 15.66
CA ALA A 19 12.42 2.59 15.25
C ALA A 19 12.26 3.25 13.87
N ALA A 20 11.60 2.58 12.94
CA ALA A 20 11.31 3.14 11.62
C ALA A 20 10.43 4.39 11.71
N TYR A 21 9.39 4.38 12.52
CA TYR A 21 8.52 5.55 12.71
C TYR A 21 9.24 6.71 13.42
N LEU A 22 10.03 6.42 14.45
CA LEU A 22 10.86 7.45 15.12
C LEU A 22 11.87 8.07 14.15
N PHE A 23 12.45 7.27 13.27
CA PHE A 23 13.37 7.76 12.24
C PHE A 23 12.66 8.67 11.23
N LEU A 24 11.44 8.31 10.84
CA LEU A 24 10.64 9.16 9.95
C LEU A 24 10.26 10.49 10.61
N GLU A 25 9.94 10.49 11.91
CA GLU A 25 9.71 11.74 12.65
C GLU A 25 10.96 12.60 12.73
N ASP A 26 12.14 12.02 13.00
CA ASP A 26 13.41 12.73 13.02
C ASP A 26 13.75 13.38 11.66
N ILE A 27 13.44 12.68 10.55
CA ILE A 27 13.56 13.27 9.20
C ILE A 27 12.58 14.43 9.03
N ALA A 28 11.34 14.26 9.46
CA ALA A 28 10.32 15.29 9.34
C ALA A 28 10.64 16.54 10.15
N ASP A 29 11.16 16.37 11.36
CA ASP A 29 11.60 17.48 12.23
C ASP A 29 12.75 18.28 11.60
N LYS A 30 13.67 17.60 10.91
CA LYS A 30 14.84 18.24 10.29
C LYS A 30 14.57 18.83 8.90
N GLN A 31 13.68 18.23 8.13
CA GLN A 31 13.48 18.52 6.71
C GLN A 31 12.04 18.89 6.34
N GLY A 32 11.12 18.84 7.31
CA GLY A 32 9.70 19.08 7.09
C GLY A 32 8.98 17.99 6.30
N ALA A 33 7.71 18.22 6.02
CA ALA A 33 6.85 17.26 5.30
C ALA A 33 7.38 16.94 3.89
N SER A 34 7.90 17.93 3.18
CA SER A 34 8.49 17.74 1.85
C SER A 34 9.72 16.82 1.88
N GLY A 35 10.62 17.02 2.83
CA GLY A 35 11.81 16.19 2.98
C GLY A 35 11.49 14.75 3.33
N MET A 36 10.57 14.54 4.26
CA MET A 36 10.06 13.20 4.61
C MET A 36 9.39 12.54 3.41
N ASN A 37 8.53 13.26 2.68
CA ASN A 37 7.90 12.74 1.46
C ASN A 37 8.94 12.27 0.43
N ASN A 38 9.94 13.09 0.14
CA ASN A 38 10.99 12.76 -0.81
C ASN A 38 11.77 11.50 -0.39
N TYR A 39 12.03 11.35 0.91
CA TYR A 39 12.67 10.16 1.44
C TYR A 39 11.82 8.90 1.24
N LEU A 40 10.53 8.95 1.60
CA LEU A 40 9.61 7.83 1.46
C LEU A 40 9.44 7.40 0.00
N VAL A 41 9.28 8.36 -0.91
CA VAL A 41 9.17 8.10 -2.36
C VAL A 41 10.46 7.48 -2.89
N SER A 42 11.63 8.00 -2.52
CA SER A 42 12.92 7.46 -2.95
C SER A 42 13.14 6.04 -2.45
N LEU A 43 12.86 5.77 -1.17
CA LEU A 43 12.98 4.46 -0.56
C LEU A 43 12.07 3.44 -1.25
N ALA A 44 10.79 3.75 -1.41
CA ALA A 44 9.82 2.86 -2.04
C ALA A 44 10.15 2.56 -3.51
N THR A 45 10.62 3.58 -4.24
CA THR A 45 11.05 3.42 -5.64
C THR A 45 12.29 2.55 -5.74
N SER A 46 13.27 2.73 -4.86
CA SER A 46 14.48 1.92 -4.82
C SER A 46 14.18 0.46 -4.48
N LEU A 47 13.27 0.24 -3.51
CA LEU A 47 12.81 -1.09 -3.15
C LEU A 47 12.15 -1.78 -4.36
N ALA A 48 11.22 -1.11 -5.04
CA ALA A 48 10.55 -1.68 -6.22
C ALA A 48 11.55 -2.03 -7.33
N LYS A 49 12.54 -1.17 -7.58
CA LYS A 49 13.58 -1.42 -8.60
C LYS A 49 14.48 -2.61 -8.27
N SER A 50 14.65 -2.96 -7.00
CA SER A 50 15.43 -4.11 -6.58
C SER A 50 14.67 -5.45 -6.71
N MET A 51 13.36 -5.42 -6.94
CA MET A 51 12.54 -6.62 -7.10
C MET A 51 12.73 -7.24 -8.50
N PRO A 52 12.52 -8.55 -8.65
CA PRO A 52 12.56 -9.21 -9.96
C PRO A 52 11.46 -8.66 -10.88
N GLU A 53 11.63 -8.85 -12.19
CA GLU A 53 10.55 -8.68 -13.16
C GLU A 53 9.66 -9.92 -13.15
N GLU A 54 8.37 -9.70 -13.33
CA GLU A 54 7.36 -10.75 -13.42
C GLU A 54 6.60 -10.61 -14.73
N GLU A 55 6.40 -11.71 -15.42
CA GLU A 55 5.60 -11.76 -16.64
C GLU A 55 4.63 -12.93 -16.58
N TYR A 56 3.37 -12.66 -16.91
CA TYR A 56 2.27 -13.61 -16.86
C TYR A 56 1.59 -13.67 -18.23
N ASP A 57 1.27 -14.87 -18.68
CA ASP A 57 0.64 -15.08 -19.99
C ASP A 57 -0.82 -14.58 -20.01
N ASN A 58 -1.47 -14.53 -18.85
CA ASN A 58 -2.86 -14.10 -18.72
C ASN A 58 -3.17 -13.56 -17.31
N TRP A 59 -4.35 -12.95 -17.15
CA TRP A 59 -4.81 -12.39 -15.89
C TRP A 59 -5.08 -13.45 -14.82
N GLU A 60 -5.49 -14.66 -15.21
CA GLU A 60 -5.77 -15.76 -14.29
C GLU A 60 -4.50 -16.18 -13.53
N GLU A 61 -3.39 -16.35 -14.23
CA GLU A 61 -2.09 -16.66 -13.61
C GLU A 61 -1.61 -15.55 -12.67
N PHE A 62 -1.76 -14.29 -13.08
CA PHE A 62 -1.40 -13.18 -12.23
C PHE A 62 -2.26 -13.13 -10.95
N VAL A 63 -3.58 -13.29 -11.08
CA VAL A 63 -4.51 -13.36 -9.93
C VAL A 63 -4.16 -14.52 -9.00
N GLU A 64 -3.85 -15.67 -9.55
CA GLU A 64 -3.43 -16.83 -8.77
C GLU A 64 -2.13 -16.58 -8.00
N SER A 65 -1.14 -15.91 -8.63
CA SER A 65 0.11 -15.52 -7.98
C SER A 65 -0.11 -14.53 -6.85
N LEU A 66 -1.04 -13.58 -7.02
CA LEU A 66 -1.44 -12.64 -5.97
C LEU A 66 -2.04 -13.38 -4.76
N GLN A 67 -2.95 -14.31 -5.01
CA GLN A 67 -3.64 -15.10 -3.96
C GLN A 67 -2.67 -16.02 -3.21
N LYS A 68 -1.65 -16.53 -3.89
CA LYS A 68 -0.59 -17.37 -3.29
C LYS A 68 0.49 -16.56 -2.56
N GLY A 69 0.46 -15.24 -2.64
CA GLY A 69 1.52 -14.37 -2.10
C GLY A 69 2.85 -14.52 -2.86
N GLU A 70 2.79 -14.88 -4.13
CA GLU A 70 3.96 -15.15 -4.98
C GLU A 70 4.40 -13.92 -5.77
N SER A 71 3.47 -13.06 -6.16
CA SER A 71 3.79 -11.79 -6.82
C SER A 71 4.47 -10.82 -5.86
N ILE A 72 5.39 -10.00 -6.38
CA ILE A 72 6.08 -8.96 -5.60
C ILE A 72 5.12 -8.01 -4.91
N ILE A 73 3.93 -7.80 -5.45
CA ILE A 73 2.92 -6.92 -4.87
C ILE A 73 2.27 -7.54 -3.64
N SER A 74 2.03 -8.85 -3.66
CA SER A 74 1.44 -9.59 -2.55
C SER A 74 2.47 -10.06 -1.52
N ALA A 75 3.76 -9.81 -1.74
CA ALA A 75 4.83 -10.29 -0.86
C ALA A 75 4.78 -9.66 0.55
N PHE A 76 4.10 -8.53 0.71
CA PHE A 76 4.07 -7.75 1.96
C PHE A 76 2.69 -7.69 2.62
N GLU A 77 1.65 -8.25 2.00
CA GLU A 77 0.27 -8.17 2.47
C GLU A 77 -0.44 -9.51 2.36
N THR A 78 -1.52 -9.66 3.12
CA THR A 78 -2.44 -10.78 2.95
C THR A 78 -3.49 -10.39 1.92
N VAL A 79 -3.48 -11.05 0.77
CA VAL A 79 -4.52 -10.91 -0.25
C VAL A 79 -5.73 -11.74 0.15
N VAL A 80 -6.86 -11.09 0.41
CA VAL A 80 -8.12 -11.77 0.78
C VAL A 80 -9.06 -11.93 -0.41
N MET A 81 -8.88 -11.12 -1.44
CA MET A 81 -9.60 -11.25 -2.71
C MET A 81 -8.73 -10.67 -3.83
N ALA A 82 -8.65 -11.37 -4.95
CA ALA A 82 -8.07 -10.86 -6.18
C ALA A 82 -8.95 -11.27 -7.38
N THR A 83 -9.10 -10.33 -8.31
CA THR A 83 -9.74 -10.52 -9.60
C THR A 83 -8.91 -9.81 -10.67
N PRO A 84 -9.16 -10.01 -11.98
CA PRO A 84 -8.48 -9.23 -13.03
C PRO A 84 -8.67 -7.69 -12.93
N HIS A 85 -9.60 -7.24 -12.09
CA HIS A 85 -9.97 -5.83 -11.99
C HIS A 85 -9.64 -5.21 -10.62
N CYS A 86 -9.51 -6.01 -9.57
CA CYS A 86 -9.20 -5.48 -8.25
C CYS A 86 -8.49 -6.47 -7.35
N VAL A 87 -7.80 -5.94 -6.34
CA VAL A 87 -7.25 -6.72 -5.23
C VAL A 87 -7.65 -6.07 -3.91
N VAL A 88 -8.04 -6.91 -2.95
CA VAL A 88 -8.34 -6.53 -1.56
C VAL A 88 -7.29 -7.15 -0.67
N THR A 89 -6.67 -6.31 0.15
CA THR A 89 -5.57 -6.72 1.04
C THR A 89 -5.85 -6.34 2.47
N THR A 90 -5.37 -7.15 3.40
CA THR A 90 -5.39 -6.92 4.84
C THR A 90 -3.98 -7.07 5.40
N GLU A 91 -3.82 -6.85 6.70
CA GLU A 91 -2.57 -7.07 7.44
C GLU A 91 -1.36 -6.35 6.82
N CYS A 92 -1.56 -5.09 6.42
CA CYS A 92 -0.46 -4.27 5.97
C CYS A 92 0.64 -4.22 7.06
N PRO A 93 1.90 -4.62 6.76
CA PRO A 93 2.96 -4.64 7.76
C PRO A 93 3.25 -3.25 8.32
N PHE A 94 3.10 -2.21 7.52
CA PHE A 94 3.23 -0.83 7.97
C PHE A 94 2.15 -0.44 8.98
N GLN A 95 0.92 -0.99 8.88
CA GLN A 95 -0.13 -0.76 9.85
C GLN A 95 0.21 -1.37 11.21
N LYS A 96 0.75 -2.58 11.24
CA LYS A 96 1.18 -3.22 12.50
C LYS A 96 2.26 -2.40 13.21
N GLY A 97 3.26 -1.96 12.50
CA GLY A 97 4.31 -1.09 13.03
C GLY A 97 3.77 0.22 13.55
N TRP A 98 2.84 0.82 12.81
CA TRP A 98 2.17 2.04 13.21
C TRP A 98 1.30 1.85 14.49
N GLU A 99 0.58 0.75 14.62
CA GLU A 99 -0.18 0.43 15.83
C GLU A 99 0.73 0.27 17.06
N GLU A 100 1.86 -0.41 16.91
CA GLU A 100 2.85 -0.56 17.98
C GLU A 100 3.51 0.77 18.35
N TYR A 101 3.85 1.60 17.37
CA TYR A 101 4.36 2.94 17.60
C TYR A 101 3.35 3.78 18.41
N THR A 102 2.09 3.81 17.99
CA THR A 102 1.03 4.57 18.65
C THR A 102 0.80 4.09 20.10
N LYS A 103 0.81 2.78 20.34
CA LYS A 103 0.71 2.21 21.69
C LYS A 103 1.83 2.66 22.61
N ARG A 104 3.07 2.77 22.10
CA ARG A 104 4.26 3.10 22.89
C ARG A 104 4.46 4.59 23.09
N ILE A 105 4.18 5.38 22.08
CA ILE A 105 4.37 6.84 22.09
C ILE A 105 3.10 7.56 22.56
N GLY A 106 1.94 6.89 22.54
CA GLY A 106 0.68 7.41 23.11
C GLY A 106 -0.12 8.30 22.15
N SER A 107 0.42 8.69 21.02
CA SER A 107 -0.30 9.45 20.00
C SER A 107 0.36 9.30 18.63
N PHE A 108 -0.45 9.36 17.58
CA PHE A 108 0.05 9.46 16.22
C PHE A 108 0.45 10.91 15.96
N SER A 109 1.69 11.13 15.55
CA SER A 109 2.15 12.48 15.26
C SER A 109 1.42 13.05 14.05
N LYS A 110 1.00 14.31 14.16
CA LYS A 110 0.36 15.06 13.07
C LYS A 110 1.22 15.10 11.79
N ILE A 111 2.52 15.01 11.93
CA ILE A 111 3.46 15.05 10.80
C ILE A 111 3.17 13.97 9.75
N HIS A 112 2.73 12.78 10.15
CA HIS A 112 2.39 11.71 9.22
C HIS A 112 1.18 12.07 8.34
N SER A 113 0.20 12.76 8.89
CA SER A 113 -0.94 13.28 8.12
C SER A 113 -0.53 14.45 7.22
N ASP A 114 0.29 15.36 7.72
CA ASP A 114 0.78 16.52 6.96
C ASP A 114 1.61 16.08 5.74
N VAL A 115 2.42 15.02 5.90
CA VAL A 115 3.19 14.41 4.80
C VAL A 115 2.27 13.77 3.76
N ALA A 116 1.21 13.08 4.20
CA ALA A 116 0.22 12.51 3.30
C ALA A 116 -0.56 13.60 2.53
N GLU A 117 -0.92 14.69 3.20
CA GLU A 117 -1.56 15.84 2.56
C GLU A 117 -0.65 16.46 1.50
N TYR A 118 0.64 16.67 1.81
CA TYR A 118 1.62 17.15 0.86
C TYR A 118 1.76 16.22 -0.36
N TYR A 119 1.85 14.90 -0.13
CA TYR A 119 1.94 13.91 -1.20
C TYR A 119 0.71 13.94 -2.11
N ASN A 120 -0.49 13.99 -1.53
CA ASN A 120 -1.74 14.02 -2.28
C ASN A 120 -1.85 15.28 -3.15
N ALA A 121 -1.34 16.41 -2.68
CA ALA A 121 -1.36 17.67 -3.41
C ALA A 121 -0.31 17.74 -4.53
N THR A 122 0.82 17.04 -4.40
CA THR A 122 1.98 17.23 -5.27
C THR A 122 2.32 16.03 -6.14
N VAL A 123 1.96 14.83 -5.74
CA VAL A 123 2.34 13.59 -6.44
C VAL A 123 1.11 12.85 -6.97
N LYS A 124 0.28 12.30 -6.09
CA LYS A 124 -0.88 11.48 -6.45
C LYS A 124 -1.85 11.37 -5.29
N PRO A 125 -3.18 11.61 -5.51
CA PRO A 125 -4.18 11.38 -4.48
C PRO A 125 -4.24 9.92 -4.02
N GLY A 126 -4.59 9.71 -2.74
CA GLY A 126 -4.87 8.36 -2.19
C GLY A 126 -4.13 8.01 -0.91
N ALA A 127 -3.13 8.75 -0.47
CA ALA A 127 -2.47 8.52 0.80
C ALA A 127 -3.33 9.06 1.97
N VAL A 128 -3.46 8.30 3.06
CA VAL A 128 -4.12 8.73 4.28
C VAL A 128 -3.12 9.06 5.40
N ASP A 129 -1.92 8.52 5.28
CA ASP A 129 -0.76 8.80 6.14
C ASP A 129 0.56 8.43 5.44
N SER A 130 1.68 8.60 6.12
CA SER A 130 3.00 8.34 5.57
C SER A 130 3.22 6.91 5.10
N GLN A 131 2.63 5.92 5.74
CA GLN A 131 2.73 4.51 5.34
C GLN A 131 2.07 4.24 3.99
N CYS A 132 0.96 4.92 3.70
CA CYS A 132 0.30 4.82 2.41
C CYS A 132 1.18 5.34 1.28
N ILE A 133 2.04 6.34 1.53
CA ILE A 133 2.98 6.86 0.54
C ILE A 133 3.96 5.76 0.10
N ILE A 134 4.56 5.05 1.06
CA ILE A 134 5.46 3.92 0.75
C ILE A 134 4.73 2.90 -0.11
N HIS A 135 3.55 2.50 0.30
CA HIS A 135 2.75 1.48 -0.37
C HIS A 135 2.37 1.87 -1.80
N GLN A 136 1.82 3.06 -1.96
CA GLN A 136 1.42 3.55 -3.28
C GLN A 136 2.62 3.72 -4.21
N THR A 137 3.70 4.30 -3.71
CA THR A 137 4.91 4.52 -4.50
C THR A 137 5.55 3.20 -4.89
N PHE A 138 5.64 2.26 -3.95
CA PHE A 138 6.14 0.91 -4.24
C PHE A 138 5.31 0.24 -5.33
N ARG A 139 3.98 0.19 -5.19
CA ARG A 139 3.10 -0.43 -6.18
C ARG A 139 3.18 0.24 -7.54
N ASN A 140 3.22 1.56 -7.59
CA ASN A 140 3.36 2.29 -8.85
C ASN A 140 4.70 1.97 -9.55
N ALA A 141 5.80 1.92 -8.81
CA ALA A 141 7.10 1.58 -9.37
C ALA A 141 7.22 0.07 -9.73
N ALA A 142 6.64 -0.81 -8.91
CA ALA A 142 6.58 -2.24 -9.17
C ALA A 142 5.70 -2.58 -10.39
N SER A 143 4.68 -1.76 -10.67
CA SER A 143 3.81 -1.96 -11.83
C SER A 143 4.56 -1.96 -13.17
N GLU A 144 5.67 -1.25 -13.25
CA GLU A 144 6.52 -1.24 -14.45
C GLU A 144 7.27 -2.57 -14.64
N ARG A 145 7.37 -3.36 -13.56
CA ARG A 145 8.11 -4.64 -13.53
C ARG A 145 7.19 -5.86 -13.60
N ILE A 146 5.88 -5.65 -13.55
CA ILE A 146 4.88 -6.71 -13.67
C ILE A 146 4.11 -6.51 -14.95
N LYS A 147 4.16 -7.52 -15.81
CA LYS A 147 3.47 -7.52 -17.09
C LYS A 147 2.47 -8.67 -17.15
N VAL A 148 1.30 -8.38 -17.69
CA VAL A 148 0.32 -9.41 -18.07
C VAL A 148 0.10 -9.24 -19.58
N GLN A 149 0.33 -10.30 -20.33
CA GLN A 149 0.27 -10.28 -21.80
C GLN A 149 1.17 -9.18 -22.41
N GLY A 150 2.38 -9.03 -21.86
CA GLY A 150 3.38 -8.05 -22.30
C GLY A 150 3.08 -6.60 -21.93
N LYS A 151 1.98 -6.30 -21.23
CA LYS A 151 1.59 -4.94 -20.83
C LYS A 151 1.74 -4.74 -19.32
N PRO A 152 2.26 -3.59 -18.87
CA PRO A 152 2.42 -3.31 -17.45
C PRO A 152 1.07 -3.23 -16.74
N VAL A 153 1.01 -3.78 -15.52
CA VAL A 153 -0.15 -3.69 -14.64
C VAL A 153 -0.09 -2.39 -13.84
N LYS A 154 -1.15 -1.61 -13.84
CA LYS A 154 -1.29 -0.36 -13.09
C LYS A 154 -2.25 -0.52 -11.92
N TYR A 155 -2.09 0.35 -10.92
CA TYR A 155 -2.84 0.33 -9.68
C TYR A 155 -3.42 1.69 -9.34
N ALA A 156 -4.66 1.68 -8.83
CA ALA A 156 -5.26 2.86 -8.20
C ALA A 156 -5.90 2.44 -6.88
N GLN A 157 -5.55 3.11 -5.79
CA GLN A 157 -6.16 2.85 -4.49
C GLN A 157 -7.55 3.48 -4.42
N ILE A 158 -8.54 2.70 -4.01
CA ILE A 158 -9.93 3.14 -3.84
C ILE A 158 -10.26 3.36 -2.36
N ALA A 159 -9.80 2.44 -1.50
CA ALA A 159 -9.95 2.55 -0.06
C ALA A 159 -8.67 2.13 0.66
N ALA A 160 -8.36 2.80 1.75
CA ALA A 160 -7.19 2.56 2.58
C ALA A 160 -7.57 2.41 4.05
N VAL A 161 -6.81 1.61 4.76
CA VAL A 161 -6.84 1.57 6.23
C VAL A 161 -6.10 2.79 6.76
N SER A 162 -6.68 3.44 7.75
CA SER A 162 -6.04 4.56 8.45
C SER A 162 -6.19 4.43 9.96
N PRO A 163 -5.39 5.16 10.73
CA PRO A 163 -5.44 5.20 12.19
C PRO A 163 -6.81 5.51 12.78
N GLY A 164 -7.59 6.32 12.11
CA GLY A 164 -8.95 6.68 12.51
C GLY A 164 -10.06 5.83 11.87
N GLY A 165 -9.68 4.67 11.31
CA GLY A 165 -10.56 3.81 10.53
C GLY A 165 -10.36 3.96 9.03
N ASN A 166 -10.99 3.09 8.25
CA ASN A 166 -10.82 3.09 6.80
C ASN A 166 -11.42 4.33 6.17
N LYS A 167 -10.74 4.82 5.15
CA LYS A 167 -11.15 5.97 4.34
C LYS A 167 -11.24 5.59 2.86
N LYS A 168 -12.22 6.16 2.19
CA LYS A 168 -12.21 6.26 0.74
C LYS A 168 -11.13 7.27 0.35
N VAL A 169 -10.24 6.89 -0.54
CA VAL A 169 -9.10 7.74 -0.93
C VAL A 169 -9.20 8.26 -2.37
N ALA A 170 -10.09 7.67 -3.17
CA ALA A 170 -10.43 8.21 -4.48
C ALA A 170 -11.42 9.39 -4.34
N PRO A 171 -11.34 10.41 -5.21
CA PRO A 171 -12.32 11.48 -5.29
C PRO A 171 -13.75 10.93 -5.43
N GLU A 172 -14.71 11.53 -4.70
CA GLU A 172 -16.11 11.04 -4.68
C GLU A 172 -16.74 11.01 -6.08
N GLU A 173 -16.41 11.96 -6.92
CA GLU A 173 -16.90 12.01 -8.31
C GLU A 173 -16.38 10.86 -9.18
N TRP A 174 -15.25 10.26 -8.84
CA TRP A 174 -14.67 9.13 -9.57
C TRP A 174 -15.11 7.79 -9.01
N MET A 175 -15.63 7.78 -7.80
CA MET A 175 -15.97 6.55 -7.08
C MET A 175 -16.91 5.61 -7.87
N PRO A 176 -18.00 6.09 -8.49
CA PRO A 176 -18.87 5.21 -9.27
C PRO A 176 -18.16 4.50 -10.42
N ILE A 177 -17.30 5.24 -11.15
CA ILE A 177 -16.55 4.71 -12.29
C ILE A 177 -15.50 3.68 -11.82
N LEU A 178 -14.81 3.97 -10.72
CA LEU A 178 -13.78 3.08 -10.18
C LEU A 178 -14.38 1.79 -9.63
N LEU A 179 -15.53 1.86 -8.96
CA LEU A 179 -16.23 0.69 -8.45
C LEU A 179 -16.79 -0.17 -9.60
N GLU A 180 -17.36 0.45 -10.63
CA GLU A 180 -17.81 -0.26 -11.82
C GLU A 180 -16.65 -1.02 -12.49
N LYS A 181 -15.51 -0.35 -12.71
CA LYS A 181 -14.30 -0.99 -13.26
C LYS A 181 -13.74 -2.12 -12.41
N ALA A 182 -13.81 -1.98 -11.10
CA ALA A 182 -13.36 -3.01 -10.16
C ALA A 182 -14.36 -4.18 -10.03
N GLY A 183 -15.57 -4.04 -10.55
CA GLY A 183 -16.65 -5.01 -10.34
C GLY A 183 -17.17 -5.05 -8.90
N ILE A 184 -17.02 -3.92 -8.17
CA ILE A 184 -17.32 -3.80 -6.73
C ILE A 184 -18.57 -2.93 -6.55
N SER A 185 -19.57 -3.44 -5.83
CA SER A 185 -20.72 -2.63 -5.42
C SER A 185 -20.38 -1.73 -4.22
N HIS A 186 -21.18 -0.67 -4.02
CA HIS A 186 -21.06 0.16 -2.82
C HIS A 186 -21.23 -0.65 -1.52
N THR A 187 -22.07 -1.68 -1.53
CA THR A 187 -22.22 -2.59 -0.38
C THR A 187 -20.93 -3.36 -0.12
N MET A 188 -20.29 -3.92 -1.15
CA MET A 188 -18.99 -4.57 -1.01
C MET A 188 -17.90 -3.62 -0.54
N LEU A 189 -17.84 -2.39 -1.06
CA LEU A 189 -16.90 -1.38 -0.59
C LEU A 189 -17.07 -1.13 0.92
N ASN A 190 -18.31 -0.96 1.38
CA ASN A 190 -18.59 -0.77 2.80
C ASN A 190 -18.19 -1.98 3.65
N MET A 191 -18.36 -3.20 3.14
CA MET A 191 -17.89 -4.42 3.83
C MET A 191 -16.37 -4.47 3.91
N ILE A 192 -15.67 -4.17 2.82
CA ILE A 192 -14.19 -4.10 2.76
C ILE A 192 -13.69 -3.10 3.80
N MET A 193 -14.27 -1.91 3.82
CA MET A 193 -13.89 -0.86 4.77
C MET A 193 -14.14 -1.26 6.23
N ARG A 194 -15.27 -1.92 6.54
CA ARG A 194 -15.58 -2.41 7.89
C ARG A 194 -14.63 -3.50 8.39
N ASN A 195 -14.02 -4.24 7.47
CA ASN A 195 -13.05 -5.31 7.78
C ASN A 195 -11.59 -4.83 7.76
N ASN A 196 -11.35 -3.53 7.84
CA ASN A 196 -10.02 -2.95 7.86
C ASN A 196 -9.15 -3.45 6.69
N ALA A 197 -9.70 -3.43 5.48
CA ALA A 197 -9.02 -3.86 4.27
C ALA A 197 -8.80 -2.68 3.30
N CYS A 198 -7.71 -2.76 2.54
CA CYS A 198 -7.43 -1.86 1.42
C CYS A 198 -8.03 -2.42 0.13
N LEU A 199 -8.55 -1.54 -0.72
CA LEU A 199 -9.06 -1.89 -2.05
C LEU A 199 -8.25 -1.17 -3.11
N TRP A 200 -7.75 -1.94 -4.07
CA TRP A 200 -6.98 -1.45 -5.21
C TRP A 200 -7.64 -1.88 -6.51
N LEU A 201 -7.81 -0.95 -7.43
CA LEU A 201 -8.15 -1.23 -8.83
C LEU A 201 -6.90 -1.71 -9.56
N LEU A 202 -7.05 -2.76 -10.37
CA LEU A 202 -6.05 -3.24 -11.32
C LEU A 202 -6.47 -2.85 -12.75
N TYR A 203 -5.53 -2.37 -13.57
CA TYR A 203 -5.82 -2.00 -14.96
C TYR A 203 -4.54 -1.97 -15.82
N GLN A 204 -4.69 -1.89 -17.11
CA GLN A 204 -3.61 -1.74 -18.11
C GLN A 204 -3.77 -0.46 -18.92
#